data_47d5a8ef92afee4781ae6e48931e34b5
#
_entry.id   47d5a8ef92afee4781ae6e48931e34b5
#
_cell.length_a   1.000
_cell.length_b   1.000
_cell.length_c   1.000
_cell.angle_alpha   90.00
_cell.angle_beta   90.00
_cell.angle_gamma   90.00
#
_symmetry.space_group_name_H-M   'P 1'
#
loop_
_entity.id
_entity.type
_entity.pdbx_description
1 polymer ?
#
loop_
_entity_poly.entity_id
_entity_poly.type
_entity_poly.pdbx_seq_one_letter_code
_entity_poly.pdbx_strand_id
1 'polypeptide(L)'
;MSKQADLLQKQDPAPVKITKRKGVFIFSGPHNGCAVPTCFEPCMGTNKDWFNKAHEAMDLHMAALFSALEKSCENVTLIAGNYSRLVCDLNALPDYAITRHSPENVQITIPQNQPDICCKDQHARRLDAVFWPYHNAKTTTINEKREQYGGAIVLDLHSFSPTWEQKKRNVELGTLRCEKTPFSRAFENHLREQSEYLFVSGEPYRVAERKQNAAPMITANNDLQYLGLEIRHDLIATQTGIDKMVIFLKKCVEHMEQHPDRATIIKPRSSVMPPDTKEPELQQSWSI
;
A
#
# COMPACT_ATOMS: atom_id res chain seq x y z
N MET A 1 -6.01 -19.62 -20.88
CA MET A 1 -6.54 -18.27 -21.06
C MET A 1 -7.51 -18.01 -19.91
N SER A 2 -7.17 -17.10 -19.00
CA SER A 2 -7.85 -16.95 -17.72
C SER A 2 -9.22 -16.30 -17.89
N LYS A 3 -10.20 -16.75 -17.09
CA LYS A 3 -11.54 -16.19 -16.92
C LYS A 3 -11.55 -14.72 -16.42
N GLN A 4 -10.41 -14.06 -16.44
CA GLN A 4 -10.18 -12.71 -15.90
C GLN A 4 -10.83 -11.62 -16.79
N ALA A 5 -10.97 -11.89 -18.10
CA ALA A 5 -11.52 -10.92 -19.05
C ALA A 5 -13.02 -10.60 -18.85
N ASP A 6 -13.75 -11.47 -18.13
CA ASP A 6 -15.21 -11.35 -18.02
C ASP A 6 -15.68 -10.55 -16.79
N LEU A 7 -14.75 -10.14 -15.90
CA LEU A 7 -15.11 -9.46 -14.65
C LEU A 7 -15.08 -7.93 -14.75
N LEU A 8 -14.21 -7.39 -15.58
CA LEU A 8 -14.12 -5.95 -15.82
C LEU A 8 -14.72 -5.62 -17.18
N GLN A 9 -15.56 -4.61 -17.22
CA GLN A 9 -16.14 -4.11 -18.46
C GLN A 9 -15.17 -3.12 -19.13
N LYS A 10 -15.38 -2.84 -20.42
CA LYS A 10 -14.49 -1.97 -21.22
C LYS A 10 -14.36 -0.56 -20.64
N GLN A 11 -15.38 -0.06 -19.97
CA GLN A 11 -15.39 1.25 -19.31
C GLN A 11 -14.74 1.26 -17.93
N ASP A 12 -14.51 0.11 -17.33
CA ASP A 12 -13.86 0.03 -16.03
C ASP A 12 -12.37 0.39 -16.14
N PRO A 13 -11.79 1.15 -15.20
CA PRO A 13 -10.36 1.41 -15.22
C PRO A 13 -9.56 0.12 -15.05
N ALA A 14 -8.35 0.07 -15.58
CA ALA A 14 -7.42 -1.01 -15.29
C ALA A 14 -7.22 -1.15 -13.76
N PRO A 15 -7.07 -2.38 -13.21
CA PRO A 15 -6.93 -2.58 -11.76
C PRO A 15 -5.71 -1.85 -11.17
N VAL A 16 -4.68 -1.66 -11.98
CA VAL A 16 -3.43 -1.04 -11.58
C VAL A 16 -2.95 -0.07 -12.66
N LYS A 17 -2.43 1.08 -12.22
CA LYS A 17 -1.69 2.02 -13.08
C LYS A 17 -0.21 1.93 -12.73
N ILE A 18 0.65 1.76 -13.76
CA ILE A 18 2.11 1.75 -13.61
C ILE A 18 2.71 2.84 -14.47
N THR A 19 3.51 3.71 -13.85
CA THR A 19 4.37 4.66 -14.54
C THR A 19 5.82 4.22 -14.38
N LYS A 20 6.34 3.46 -15.36
CA LYS A 20 7.72 2.95 -15.31
C LYS A 20 8.74 4.08 -15.45
N ARG A 21 9.76 4.07 -14.60
CA ARG A 21 10.87 5.01 -14.59
C ARG A 21 12.20 4.27 -14.36
N LYS A 22 13.33 4.96 -14.56
CA LYS A 22 14.67 4.45 -14.23
C LYS A 22 14.86 4.39 -12.70
N GLY A 23 15.97 3.77 -12.26
CA GLY A 23 16.32 3.69 -10.83
C GLY A 23 15.68 2.52 -10.10
N VAL A 24 16.11 2.31 -8.87
CA VAL A 24 15.76 1.16 -8.01
C VAL A 24 14.47 1.36 -7.22
N PHE A 25 13.98 2.61 -7.13
CA PHE A 25 12.84 2.97 -6.30
C PHE A 25 11.51 2.68 -6.97
N ILE A 26 10.59 2.15 -6.19
CA ILE A 26 9.18 1.94 -6.52
C ILE A 26 8.36 2.59 -5.42
N PHE A 27 7.53 3.57 -5.76
CA PHE A 27 6.47 4.05 -4.87
C PHE A 27 5.17 3.35 -5.24
N SER A 28 4.56 2.73 -4.27
CA SER A 28 3.35 1.95 -4.43
C SER A 28 2.23 2.54 -3.57
N GLY A 29 1.04 2.73 -4.16
CA GLY A 29 -0.16 3.26 -3.50
C GLY A 29 -1.32 2.27 -3.62
N PRO A 30 -1.44 1.29 -2.70
CA PRO A 30 -2.49 0.28 -2.79
C PRO A 30 -3.89 0.87 -2.59
N HIS A 31 -4.02 1.95 -1.82
CA HIS A 31 -5.29 2.60 -1.49
C HIS A 31 -5.51 3.93 -2.21
N ASN A 32 -4.90 4.06 -3.39
CA ASN A 32 -4.89 5.31 -4.15
C ASN A 32 -6.21 5.59 -4.87
N GLY A 33 -6.97 4.55 -5.18
CA GLY A 33 -8.18 4.62 -5.98
C GLY A 33 -9.47 4.44 -5.17
N CYS A 34 -10.57 4.92 -5.75
CA CYS A 34 -11.93 4.79 -5.21
C CYS A 34 -12.91 4.19 -6.22
N ALA A 35 -12.46 3.73 -7.39
CA ALA A 35 -13.33 3.13 -8.38
C ALA A 35 -13.97 1.83 -7.84
N VAL A 36 -15.19 1.56 -8.31
CA VAL A 36 -15.90 0.29 -8.10
C VAL A 36 -16.14 -0.31 -9.47
N PRO A 37 -15.76 -1.57 -9.74
CA PRO A 37 -16.04 -2.20 -11.03
C PRO A 37 -17.55 -2.26 -11.29
N THR A 38 -17.97 -2.00 -12.52
CA THR A 38 -19.39 -1.98 -12.93
C THR A 38 -20.12 -3.29 -12.58
N CYS A 39 -19.42 -4.42 -12.69
CA CYS A 39 -20.02 -5.73 -12.34
C CYS A 39 -20.26 -5.91 -10.83
N PHE A 40 -19.62 -5.11 -9.98
CA PHE A 40 -19.80 -5.17 -8.52
C PHE A 40 -20.76 -4.12 -7.96
N GLU A 41 -21.10 -3.10 -8.76
CA GLU A 41 -22.05 -2.05 -8.34
C GLU A 41 -23.38 -2.60 -7.84
N PRO A 42 -24.03 -3.58 -8.51
CA PRO A 42 -25.27 -4.16 -8.01
C PRO A 42 -25.11 -4.85 -6.65
N CYS A 43 -23.93 -5.45 -6.40
CA CYS A 43 -23.62 -6.10 -5.14
C CYS A 43 -23.28 -5.10 -4.03
N MET A 44 -22.85 -3.90 -4.42
CA MET A 44 -22.52 -2.81 -3.50
C MET A 44 -23.74 -1.95 -3.13
N GLY A 45 -24.89 -2.22 -3.74
CA GLY A 45 -26.15 -1.47 -3.55
C GLY A 45 -26.22 -0.20 -4.40
N THR A 46 -27.44 0.23 -4.67
CA THR A 46 -27.71 1.44 -5.47
C THR A 46 -27.59 2.74 -4.66
N ASN A 47 -27.16 2.65 -3.40
CA ASN A 47 -27.16 3.80 -2.51
C ASN A 47 -25.94 4.70 -2.82
N LYS A 48 -26.21 5.97 -3.19
CA LYS A 48 -25.16 6.99 -3.41
C LYS A 48 -24.20 7.14 -2.22
N ASP A 49 -24.62 6.80 -1.02
CA ASP A 49 -23.78 6.78 0.18
C ASP A 49 -22.58 5.83 0.05
N TRP A 50 -22.68 4.81 -0.79
CA TRP A 50 -21.58 3.87 -1.03
C TRP A 50 -20.42 4.48 -1.80
N PHE A 51 -20.72 5.29 -2.83
CA PHE A 51 -19.66 5.99 -3.55
C PHE A 51 -18.95 6.99 -2.64
N ASN A 52 -19.69 7.67 -1.77
CA ASN A 52 -19.09 8.54 -0.76
C ASN A 52 -18.22 7.73 0.22
N LYS A 53 -18.72 6.60 0.72
CA LYS A 53 -17.95 5.70 1.60
C LYS A 53 -16.74 5.08 0.90
N ALA A 54 -16.84 4.71 -0.37
CA ALA A 54 -15.72 4.22 -1.15
C ALA A 54 -14.63 5.30 -1.29
N HIS A 55 -15.03 6.56 -1.44
CA HIS A 55 -14.11 7.70 -1.46
C HIS A 55 -13.51 7.98 -0.07
N GLU A 56 -14.31 7.92 0.99
CA GLU A 56 -13.84 8.09 2.37
C GLU A 56 -12.90 6.95 2.82
N ALA A 57 -13.04 5.77 2.24
CA ALA A 57 -12.19 4.62 2.56
C ALA A 57 -10.82 4.63 1.86
N MET A 58 -10.62 5.48 0.85
CA MET A 58 -9.31 5.65 0.22
C MET A 58 -8.36 6.41 1.15
N ASP A 59 -7.07 6.30 0.90
CA ASP A 59 -6.07 7.13 1.54
C ASP A 59 -6.16 8.54 0.95
N LEU A 60 -6.78 9.48 1.69
CA LEU A 60 -7.16 10.80 1.19
C LEU A 60 -5.96 11.56 0.62
N HIS A 61 -6.19 12.22 -0.51
CA HIS A 61 -5.23 13.04 -1.27
C HIS A 61 -4.06 12.27 -1.90
N MET A 62 -3.94 10.95 -1.70
CA MET A 62 -2.86 10.15 -2.28
C MET A 62 -2.92 10.12 -3.81
N ALA A 63 -4.12 10.08 -4.42
CA ALA A 63 -4.26 10.15 -5.87
C ALA A 63 -3.68 11.44 -6.47
N ALA A 64 -3.89 12.57 -5.79
CA ALA A 64 -3.33 13.86 -6.20
C ALA A 64 -1.80 13.90 -6.00
N LEU A 65 -1.29 13.35 -4.90
CA LEU A 65 0.14 13.20 -4.66
C LEU A 65 0.80 12.34 -5.73
N PHE A 66 0.23 11.17 -6.06
CA PHE A 66 0.74 10.29 -7.12
C PHE A 66 0.74 10.96 -8.50
N SER A 67 -0.31 11.75 -8.81
CA SER A 67 -0.35 12.54 -10.05
C SER A 67 0.76 13.59 -10.11
N ALA A 68 1.08 14.23 -8.99
CA ALA A 68 2.18 15.19 -8.92
C ALA A 68 3.56 14.53 -9.00
N LEU A 69 3.75 13.36 -8.34
CA LEU A 69 4.95 12.56 -8.44
C LEU A 69 5.18 12.06 -9.88
N GLU A 70 4.13 11.66 -10.59
CA GLU A 70 4.21 11.21 -11.98
C GLU A 70 4.78 12.29 -12.92
N LYS A 71 4.45 13.55 -12.65
CA LYS A 71 4.92 14.71 -13.43
C LYS A 71 6.35 15.13 -13.10
N SER A 72 6.82 14.86 -11.89
CA SER A 72 8.06 15.47 -11.36
C SER A 72 9.14 14.48 -10.97
N CYS A 73 8.85 13.17 -10.85
CA CYS A 73 9.84 12.15 -10.50
C CYS A 73 10.21 11.30 -11.71
N GLU A 74 11.45 11.41 -12.20
CA GLU A 74 11.92 10.67 -13.38
C GLU A 74 12.65 9.37 -13.04
N ASN A 75 13.06 9.20 -11.77
CA ASN A 75 13.85 8.06 -11.27
C ASN A 75 13.09 7.13 -10.32
N VAL A 76 11.77 7.33 -10.15
CA VAL A 76 10.92 6.50 -9.29
C VAL A 76 9.77 5.92 -10.11
N THR A 77 9.67 4.60 -10.16
CA THR A 77 8.50 3.91 -10.75
C THR A 77 7.31 4.02 -9.82
N LEU A 78 6.15 4.37 -10.35
CA LEU A 78 4.91 4.50 -9.58
C LEU A 78 3.97 3.35 -9.89
N ILE A 79 3.36 2.76 -8.86
CA ILE A 79 2.35 1.71 -8.96
C ILE A 79 1.15 2.12 -8.11
N ALA A 80 0.00 2.32 -8.72
CA ALA A 80 -1.21 2.76 -8.03
C ALA A 80 -2.37 1.79 -8.26
N GLY A 81 -3.06 1.39 -7.19
CA GLY A 81 -4.33 0.70 -7.25
C GLY A 81 -5.44 1.68 -7.63
N ASN A 82 -6.32 1.31 -8.57
CA ASN A 82 -7.38 2.19 -9.05
C ASN A 82 -8.73 1.94 -8.35
N TYR A 83 -8.91 0.78 -7.74
CA TYR A 83 -10.17 0.40 -7.09
C TYR A 83 -10.17 0.68 -5.60
N SER A 84 -11.37 0.94 -5.08
CA SER A 84 -11.58 1.13 -3.64
C SER A 84 -11.17 -0.09 -2.84
N ARG A 85 -10.53 0.13 -1.69
CA ARG A 85 -10.24 -0.94 -0.73
C ARG A 85 -11.51 -1.62 -0.18
N LEU A 86 -12.69 -1.02 -0.34
CA LEU A 86 -13.97 -1.66 0.00
C LEU A 86 -14.35 -2.75 -1.01
N VAL A 87 -13.88 -2.66 -2.25
CA VAL A 87 -14.01 -3.71 -3.25
C VAL A 87 -13.01 -4.83 -2.95
N CYS A 88 -11.75 -4.45 -2.74
CA CYS A 88 -10.67 -5.38 -2.44
C CYS A 88 -9.49 -4.61 -1.83
N ASP A 89 -9.15 -4.90 -0.58
CA ASP A 89 -8.02 -4.26 0.10
C ASP A 89 -6.70 -4.85 -0.38
N LEU A 90 -5.95 -4.07 -1.16
CA LEU A 90 -4.68 -4.45 -1.76
C LEU A 90 -3.53 -4.50 -0.73
N ASN A 91 -3.75 -4.00 0.49
CA ASN A 91 -2.78 -4.03 1.58
C ASN A 91 -3.10 -5.10 2.63
N ALA A 92 -4.09 -5.95 2.38
CA ALA A 92 -4.44 -7.10 3.22
C ALA A 92 -3.93 -8.41 2.61
N LEU A 93 -3.86 -9.48 3.39
CA LEU A 93 -3.69 -10.83 2.85
C LEU A 93 -4.94 -11.24 2.06
N PRO A 94 -4.83 -12.15 1.07
CA PRO A 94 -5.96 -12.53 0.21
C PRO A 94 -7.23 -12.91 0.97
N ASP A 95 -7.10 -13.68 2.04
CA ASP A 95 -8.24 -14.13 2.86
C ASP A 95 -8.93 -12.98 3.63
N TYR A 96 -8.25 -11.85 3.77
CA TYR A 96 -8.72 -10.66 4.48
C TYR A 96 -8.96 -9.45 3.54
N ALA A 97 -8.75 -9.64 2.24
CA ALA A 97 -8.83 -8.55 1.27
C ALA A 97 -10.26 -8.01 1.06
N ILE A 98 -11.27 -8.76 1.46
CA ILE A 98 -12.67 -8.30 1.47
C ILE A 98 -13.03 -7.89 2.90
N THR A 99 -12.78 -6.62 3.22
CA THR A 99 -13.00 -6.07 4.55
C THR A 99 -14.49 -5.93 4.86
N ARG A 100 -14.91 -6.35 6.05
CA ARG A 100 -16.32 -6.31 6.49
C ARG A 100 -16.69 -5.00 7.18
N HIS A 101 -15.69 -4.23 7.58
CA HIS A 101 -15.85 -2.98 8.30
C HIS A 101 -14.98 -1.89 7.70
N SER A 102 -15.41 -0.63 7.80
CA SER A 102 -14.58 0.49 7.38
C SER A 102 -13.29 0.57 8.18
N PRO A 103 -12.13 0.80 7.55
CA PRO A 103 -10.83 0.85 8.26
C PRO A 103 -10.75 1.92 9.35
N GLU A 104 -11.38 3.06 9.13
CA GLU A 104 -11.34 4.19 10.06
C GLU A 104 -12.53 4.23 11.02
N ASN A 105 -13.60 3.53 10.69
CA ASN A 105 -14.79 3.39 11.51
C ASN A 105 -15.17 1.91 11.60
N VAL A 106 -14.55 1.20 12.52
CA VAL A 106 -14.82 -0.23 12.78
C VAL A 106 -16.30 -0.53 13.00
N GLN A 107 -17.09 0.47 13.37
CA GLN A 107 -18.54 0.35 13.59
C GLN A 107 -19.37 0.42 12.30
N ILE A 108 -18.80 0.87 11.18
CA ILE A 108 -19.53 0.91 9.91
C ILE A 108 -19.37 -0.45 9.22
N THR A 109 -20.38 -1.29 9.40
CA THR A 109 -20.51 -2.56 8.67
C THR A 109 -20.68 -2.30 7.18
N ILE A 110 -19.95 -3.07 6.35
CA ILE A 110 -20.08 -3.08 4.90
C ILE A 110 -21.04 -4.22 4.53
N PRO A 111 -22.33 -3.97 4.26
CA PRO A 111 -23.32 -5.03 4.06
C PRO A 111 -22.93 -6.00 2.94
N GLN A 112 -22.40 -5.47 1.83
CA GLN A 112 -22.01 -6.23 0.64
C GLN A 112 -20.81 -7.14 0.84
N ASN A 113 -20.06 -6.94 1.91
CA ASN A 113 -18.90 -7.75 2.27
C ASN A 113 -19.24 -8.76 3.38
N GLN A 114 -20.48 -8.82 3.84
CA GLN A 114 -20.89 -9.82 4.83
C GLN A 114 -20.95 -11.22 4.18
N PRO A 115 -20.74 -12.30 4.94
CA PRO A 115 -20.63 -13.67 4.40
C PRO A 115 -21.87 -14.18 3.67
N ASP A 116 -23.04 -13.72 4.06
CA ASP A 116 -24.33 -14.06 3.46
C ASP A 116 -24.55 -13.39 2.09
N ILE A 117 -23.88 -12.25 1.84
CA ILE A 117 -23.94 -11.51 0.58
C ILE A 117 -22.70 -11.77 -0.27
N CYS A 118 -21.51 -11.63 0.33
CA CYS A 118 -20.25 -11.93 -0.33
C CYS A 118 -19.87 -13.40 -0.16
N CYS A 119 -20.46 -14.27 -0.96
CA CYS A 119 -20.11 -15.68 -0.98
C CYS A 119 -18.67 -15.92 -1.47
N LYS A 120 -18.18 -17.16 -1.29
CA LYS A 120 -16.81 -17.54 -1.70
C LYS A 120 -16.51 -17.26 -3.18
N ASP A 121 -17.52 -17.42 -4.05
CA ASP A 121 -17.36 -17.13 -5.48
C ASP A 121 -17.12 -15.63 -5.72
N GLN A 122 -17.87 -14.76 -5.07
CA GLN A 122 -17.64 -13.30 -5.16
C GLN A 122 -16.29 -12.88 -4.60
N HIS A 123 -15.86 -13.48 -3.50
CA HIS A 123 -14.52 -13.25 -2.96
C HIS A 123 -13.45 -13.59 -4.00
N ALA A 124 -13.49 -14.81 -4.55
CA ALA A 124 -12.53 -15.25 -5.57
C ALA A 124 -12.54 -14.33 -6.80
N ARG A 125 -13.73 -13.94 -7.30
CA ARG A 125 -13.86 -13.04 -8.45
C ARG A 125 -13.23 -11.67 -8.19
N ARG A 126 -13.37 -11.10 -6.99
CA ARG A 126 -12.74 -9.82 -6.64
C ARG A 126 -11.22 -9.95 -6.55
N LEU A 127 -10.72 -11.05 -5.99
CA LEU A 127 -9.28 -11.33 -6.00
C LEU A 127 -8.74 -11.42 -7.43
N ASP A 128 -9.41 -12.15 -8.31
CA ASP A 128 -8.99 -12.33 -9.70
C ASP A 128 -9.04 -11.03 -10.50
N ALA A 129 -10.05 -10.20 -10.26
CA ALA A 129 -10.24 -8.95 -11.01
C ALA A 129 -9.35 -7.80 -10.53
N VAL A 130 -9.04 -7.73 -9.23
CA VAL A 130 -8.43 -6.54 -8.63
C VAL A 130 -7.13 -6.88 -7.89
N PHE A 131 -7.15 -7.88 -7.01
CA PHE A 131 -6.02 -8.20 -6.14
C PHE A 131 -4.81 -8.74 -6.92
N TRP A 132 -5.00 -9.86 -7.61
CA TRP A 132 -3.91 -10.51 -8.33
C TRP A 132 -3.32 -9.66 -9.45
N PRO A 133 -4.10 -8.93 -10.27
CA PRO A 133 -3.53 -8.01 -11.25
C PRO A 133 -2.61 -6.97 -10.65
N TYR A 134 -2.97 -6.38 -9.51
CA TYR A 134 -2.11 -5.41 -8.82
C TYR A 134 -0.83 -6.05 -8.30
N HIS A 135 -0.94 -7.16 -7.56
CA HIS A 135 0.21 -7.82 -6.95
C HIS A 135 1.14 -8.45 -7.99
N ASN A 136 0.60 -9.04 -9.06
CA ASN A 136 1.39 -9.57 -10.16
C ASN A 136 2.17 -8.46 -10.87
N ALA A 137 1.52 -7.32 -11.14
CA ALA A 137 2.18 -6.16 -11.75
C ALA A 137 3.28 -5.59 -10.85
N LYS A 138 3.04 -5.49 -9.54
CA LYS A 138 4.03 -5.06 -8.54
C LYS A 138 5.22 -6.02 -8.51
N THR A 139 4.97 -7.33 -8.44
CA THR A 139 6.02 -8.37 -8.43
C THR A 139 6.84 -8.35 -9.72
N THR A 140 6.19 -8.26 -10.87
CA THR A 140 6.89 -8.14 -12.16
C THR A 140 7.80 -6.92 -12.20
N THR A 141 7.30 -5.77 -11.75
CA THR A 141 8.09 -4.54 -11.71
C THR A 141 9.29 -4.65 -10.76
N ILE A 142 9.12 -5.28 -9.60
CA ILE A 142 10.20 -5.54 -8.65
C ILE A 142 11.29 -6.40 -9.29
N ASN A 143 10.90 -7.48 -9.97
CA ASN A 143 11.84 -8.39 -10.62
C ASN A 143 12.59 -7.69 -11.77
N GLU A 144 11.91 -6.92 -12.60
CA GLU A 144 12.55 -6.10 -13.65
C GLU A 144 13.62 -5.15 -13.05
N LYS A 145 13.31 -4.50 -11.92
CA LYS A 145 14.28 -3.64 -11.22
C LYS A 145 15.46 -4.42 -10.67
N ARG A 146 15.22 -5.57 -10.07
CA ARG A 146 16.29 -6.45 -9.55
C ARG A 146 17.22 -6.93 -10.65
N GLU A 147 16.67 -7.33 -11.79
CA GLU A 147 17.47 -7.74 -12.96
C GLU A 147 18.29 -6.57 -13.52
N GLN A 148 17.69 -5.39 -13.62
CA GLN A 148 18.34 -4.23 -14.25
C GLN A 148 19.34 -3.53 -13.34
N TYR A 149 19.08 -3.45 -12.02
CA TYR A 149 19.85 -2.63 -11.07
C TYR A 149 20.49 -3.42 -9.93
N GLY A 150 20.30 -4.74 -9.89
CA GLY A 150 20.82 -5.59 -8.81
C GLY A 150 20.02 -5.51 -7.51
N GLY A 151 18.89 -4.80 -7.50
CA GLY A 151 18.01 -4.66 -6.35
C GLY A 151 16.78 -3.80 -6.63
N ALA A 152 15.86 -3.78 -5.68
CA ALA A 152 14.68 -2.92 -5.72
C ALA A 152 14.33 -2.44 -4.30
N ILE A 153 13.85 -1.22 -4.20
CA ILE A 153 13.35 -0.62 -2.96
C ILE A 153 11.89 -0.26 -3.17
N VAL A 154 11.02 -0.81 -2.34
CA VAL A 154 9.58 -0.46 -2.36
C VAL A 154 9.24 0.40 -1.16
N LEU A 155 8.71 1.57 -1.44
CA LEU A 155 8.08 2.44 -0.47
C LEU A 155 6.57 2.46 -0.74
N ASP A 156 5.80 1.78 0.11
CA ASP A 156 4.34 1.86 0.05
C ASP A 156 3.90 3.15 0.72
N LEU A 157 3.27 4.02 -0.07
CA LEU A 157 2.79 5.31 0.39
C LEU A 157 1.34 5.22 0.81
N HIS A 158 1.06 5.65 2.02
CA HIS A 158 -0.25 5.71 2.62
C HIS A 158 -0.52 7.09 3.20
N SER A 159 -1.79 7.39 3.41
CA SER A 159 -2.16 8.54 4.22
C SER A 159 -3.13 8.14 5.34
N PHE A 160 -3.06 8.88 6.45
CA PHE A 160 -3.90 8.64 7.62
C PHE A 160 -4.55 9.92 8.13
N SER A 161 -5.67 9.75 8.85
CA SER A 161 -6.41 10.86 9.45
C SER A 161 -5.66 11.52 10.61
N PRO A 162 -5.67 12.86 10.74
CA PRO A 162 -5.13 13.58 11.89
C PRO A 162 -5.87 13.29 13.21
N THR A 163 -7.00 12.60 13.12
CA THR A 163 -7.80 12.21 14.30
C THR A 163 -8.18 10.72 14.21
N TRP A 164 -8.25 10.06 15.34
CA TRP A 164 -8.74 8.69 15.48
C TRP A 164 -9.58 8.57 16.75
N GLU A 165 -10.79 8.05 16.63
CA GLU A 165 -11.71 7.95 17.77
C GLU A 165 -11.79 9.26 18.59
N GLN A 166 -11.92 10.39 17.89
CA GLN A 166 -11.95 11.75 18.43
C GLN A 166 -10.64 12.20 19.13
N LYS A 167 -9.58 11.38 19.11
CA LYS A 167 -8.27 11.75 19.63
C LYS A 167 -7.39 12.31 18.51
N LYS A 168 -6.73 13.43 18.77
CA LYS A 168 -5.77 14.04 17.84
C LYS A 168 -4.50 13.17 17.75
N ARG A 169 -4.02 12.95 16.54
CA ARG A 169 -2.71 12.33 16.26
C ARG A 169 -1.69 13.44 16.00
N ASN A 170 -0.66 13.47 16.82
CA ASN A 170 0.40 14.49 16.67
C ASN A 170 1.42 14.09 15.60
N VAL A 171 1.63 12.78 15.38
CA VAL A 171 2.53 12.29 14.34
C VAL A 171 2.11 12.81 12.96
N GLU A 172 3.09 13.25 12.19
CA GLU A 172 2.90 13.80 10.84
C GLU A 172 3.36 12.84 9.77
N LEU A 173 4.50 12.19 10.01
CA LEU A 173 5.01 11.09 9.20
C LEU A 173 5.26 9.89 10.10
N GLY A 174 4.89 8.72 9.63
CA GLY A 174 5.17 7.47 10.31
C GLY A 174 5.70 6.42 9.36
N THR A 175 6.34 5.39 9.89
CA THR A 175 6.79 4.26 9.09
C THR A 175 6.23 2.95 9.60
N LEU A 176 5.81 2.11 8.67
CA LEU A 176 5.36 0.75 8.92
C LEU A 176 6.40 -0.20 8.35
N ARG A 177 7.03 -0.99 9.22
CA ARG A 177 8.02 -1.98 8.79
C ARG A 177 7.73 -3.34 9.40
N CYS A 178 7.89 -4.37 8.60
CA CYS A 178 7.85 -5.76 9.09
C CYS A 178 9.14 -6.09 9.80
N GLU A 179 10.28 -5.55 9.31
CA GLU A 179 11.62 -5.80 9.81
C GLU A 179 12.53 -4.58 9.66
N LYS A 180 13.58 -4.55 10.46
CA LYS A 180 14.65 -3.54 10.35
C LYS A 180 15.64 -3.96 9.28
N THR A 181 15.46 -3.46 8.07
CA THR A 181 16.43 -3.64 6.98
C THR A 181 17.50 -2.52 6.98
N PRO A 182 18.62 -2.67 6.26
CA PRO A 182 19.56 -1.57 6.06
C PRO A 182 18.88 -0.32 5.50
N PHE A 183 18.01 -0.49 4.49
CA PHE A 183 17.24 0.60 3.92
C PHE A 183 16.32 1.27 4.96
N SER A 184 15.49 0.49 5.68
CA SER A 184 14.56 1.08 6.64
C SER A 184 15.27 1.86 7.74
N ARG A 185 16.44 1.39 8.20
CA ARG A 185 17.25 2.12 9.18
C ARG A 185 17.80 3.43 8.63
N ALA A 186 18.41 3.39 7.44
CA ALA A 186 18.98 4.60 6.81
C ALA A 186 17.89 5.63 6.53
N PHE A 187 16.75 5.18 6.00
CA PHE A 187 15.61 6.05 5.69
C PHE A 187 15.00 6.67 6.94
N GLU A 188 14.74 5.89 7.99
CA GLU A 188 14.21 6.41 9.25
C GLU A 188 15.18 7.36 9.97
N ASN A 189 16.49 7.14 9.87
CA ASN A 189 17.49 8.07 10.38
C ASN A 189 17.45 9.39 9.62
N HIS A 190 17.39 9.34 8.29
CA HIS A 190 17.23 10.53 7.47
C HIS A 190 15.95 11.31 7.83
N LEU A 191 14.84 10.63 8.05
CA LEU A 191 13.59 11.28 8.47
C LEU A 191 13.73 11.98 9.84
N ARG A 192 14.45 11.37 10.79
CA ARG A 192 14.65 11.99 12.12
C ARG A 192 15.55 13.22 12.08
N GLU A 193 16.56 13.21 11.22
CA GLU A 193 17.59 14.25 11.18
C GLU A 193 17.21 15.43 10.30
N GLN A 194 16.52 15.16 9.20
CA GLN A 194 16.33 16.12 8.13
C GLN A 194 14.86 16.50 7.87
N SER A 195 13.91 15.83 8.54
CA SER A 195 12.49 16.10 8.30
C SER A 195 12.05 17.36 9.04
N GLU A 196 11.35 18.25 8.33
CA GLU A 196 10.58 19.33 8.91
C GLU A 196 9.25 18.84 9.53
N TYR A 197 8.93 17.57 9.34
CA TYR A 197 7.73 16.92 9.85
C TYR A 197 8.02 16.14 11.13
N LEU A 198 7.04 16.07 12.04
CA LEU A 198 7.13 15.24 13.24
C LEU A 198 7.04 13.76 12.85
N PHE A 199 8.21 13.14 12.76
CA PHE A 199 8.35 11.74 12.39
C PHE A 199 8.39 10.82 13.60
N VAL A 200 7.62 9.71 13.55
CA VAL A 200 7.65 8.64 14.55
C VAL A 200 7.65 7.26 13.88
N SER A 201 8.67 6.47 14.16
CA SER A 201 8.78 5.11 13.63
C SER A 201 7.77 4.17 14.30
N GLY A 202 7.04 3.40 13.49
CA GLY A 202 6.03 2.45 13.97
C GLY A 202 4.67 3.09 14.30
N GLU A 203 4.44 4.33 13.89
CA GLU A 203 3.18 5.05 14.01
C GLU A 203 2.60 5.37 12.62
N PRO A 204 1.29 5.64 12.48
CA PRO A 204 0.26 5.59 13.53
C PRO A 204 -0.26 4.18 13.80
N TYR A 205 0.28 3.17 13.13
CA TYR A 205 -0.17 1.78 13.24
C TYR A 205 1.01 0.85 13.51
N ARG A 206 0.83 -0.11 14.43
CA ARG A 206 1.83 -1.13 14.70
C ARG A 206 1.60 -2.35 13.81
N VAL A 207 2.50 -2.60 12.86
CA VAL A 207 2.37 -3.74 11.92
C VAL A 207 2.33 -5.09 12.63
N ALA A 208 3.06 -5.25 13.73
CA ALA A 208 3.06 -6.47 14.53
C ALA A 208 1.67 -6.82 15.11
N GLU A 209 0.80 -5.83 15.25
CA GLU A 209 -0.57 -6.00 15.75
C GLU A 209 -1.56 -6.30 14.62
N ARG A 210 -1.14 -6.10 13.35
CA ARG A 210 -1.98 -6.30 12.15
C ARG A 210 -1.58 -7.57 11.41
N LYS A 211 -2.02 -8.74 11.91
CA LYS A 211 -1.81 -10.06 11.29
C LYS A 211 -2.32 -10.18 9.84
N GLN A 212 -3.07 -9.20 9.36
CA GLN A 212 -3.76 -9.21 8.08
C GLN A 212 -3.06 -8.41 6.98
N ASN A 213 -1.89 -7.82 7.25
CA ASN A 213 -1.20 -6.96 6.31
C ASN A 213 -0.45 -7.79 5.24
N ALA A 214 -0.55 -7.38 3.96
CA ALA A 214 0.14 -8.01 2.84
C ALA A 214 1.66 -7.76 2.81
N ALA A 215 2.16 -6.75 3.53
CA ALA A 215 3.58 -6.41 3.51
C ALA A 215 4.51 -7.59 3.88
N PRO A 216 4.22 -8.42 4.90
CA PRO A 216 5.01 -9.62 5.18
C PRO A 216 5.03 -10.61 4.02
N MET A 217 3.91 -10.80 3.31
CA MET A 217 3.83 -11.70 2.15
C MET A 217 4.73 -11.21 1.01
N ILE A 218 4.73 -9.90 0.75
CA ILE A 218 5.53 -9.30 -0.31
C ILE A 218 7.02 -9.38 0.05
N THR A 219 7.39 -9.10 1.29
CA THR A 219 8.79 -9.10 1.74
C THR A 219 9.36 -10.51 1.88
N ALA A 220 8.59 -11.45 2.40
CA ALA A 220 9.04 -12.83 2.59
C ALA A 220 9.39 -13.53 1.27
N ASN A 221 8.59 -13.27 0.22
CA ASN A 221 8.76 -13.95 -1.07
C ASN A 221 9.82 -13.29 -1.98
N ASN A 222 10.26 -12.05 -1.68
CA ASN A 222 11.02 -11.27 -2.65
C ASN A 222 12.37 -10.75 -2.15
N ASP A 223 12.78 -11.07 -0.93
CA ASP A 223 14.05 -10.57 -0.38
C ASP A 223 14.20 -9.04 -0.52
N LEU A 224 13.12 -8.32 -0.28
CA LEU A 224 12.90 -6.97 -0.72
C LEU A 224 13.24 -5.94 0.37
N GLN A 225 13.87 -4.85 -0.02
CA GLN A 225 13.94 -3.64 0.81
C GLN A 225 12.57 -2.94 0.75
N TYR A 226 11.82 -3.05 1.83
CA TYR A 226 10.44 -2.58 1.91
C TYR A 226 10.22 -1.69 3.13
N LEU A 227 9.43 -0.64 2.95
CA LEU A 227 8.98 0.24 4.01
C LEU A 227 7.61 0.83 3.64
N GLY A 228 6.66 0.84 4.55
CA GLY A 228 5.46 1.67 4.44
C GLY A 228 5.74 3.07 4.99
N LEU A 229 5.35 4.10 4.27
CA LEU A 229 5.38 5.49 4.73
C LEU A 229 3.95 6.00 4.85
N GLU A 230 3.60 6.39 6.05
CA GLU A 230 2.31 6.96 6.42
C GLU A 230 2.43 8.49 6.49
N ILE A 231 1.60 9.19 5.73
CA ILE A 231 1.58 10.65 5.65
C ILE A 231 0.26 11.14 6.24
N ARG A 232 0.28 12.04 7.21
CA ARG A 232 -0.97 12.61 7.72
C ARG A 232 -1.65 13.43 6.61
N HIS A 233 -2.88 13.09 6.26
CA HIS A 233 -3.51 13.54 5.01
C HIS A 233 -3.74 15.07 4.94
N ASP A 234 -3.82 15.78 6.07
CA ASP A 234 -3.94 17.24 6.10
C ASP A 234 -2.68 17.94 5.55
N LEU A 235 -1.51 17.29 5.61
CA LEU A 235 -0.26 17.82 5.03
C LEU A 235 -0.30 17.90 3.50
N ILE A 236 -1.13 17.07 2.89
CA ILE A 236 -1.27 16.95 1.43
C ILE A 236 -2.69 17.31 0.95
N ALA A 237 -3.46 18.02 1.77
CA ALA A 237 -4.83 18.43 1.44
C ALA A 237 -4.89 19.62 0.47
N THR A 238 -3.79 20.33 0.26
CA THR A 238 -3.68 21.48 -0.63
C THR A 238 -2.60 21.25 -1.69
N GLN A 239 -2.68 21.98 -2.82
CA GLN A 239 -1.64 21.89 -3.84
C GLN A 239 -0.25 22.26 -3.27
N THR A 240 -0.16 23.30 -2.45
CA THR A 240 1.09 23.69 -1.77
C THR A 240 1.64 22.56 -0.88
N GLY A 241 0.77 21.86 -0.15
CA GLY A 241 1.16 20.71 0.66
C GLY A 241 1.65 19.54 -0.19
N ILE A 242 0.96 19.25 -1.30
CA ILE A 242 1.39 18.24 -2.28
C ILE A 242 2.77 18.60 -2.85
N ASP A 243 2.98 19.84 -3.28
CA ASP A 243 4.24 20.26 -3.87
C ASP A 243 5.41 20.14 -2.87
N LYS A 244 5.19 20.53 -1.61
CA LYS A 244 6.18 20.32 -0.52
C LYS A 244 6.48 18.83 -0.31
N MET A 245 5.46 17.99 -0.25
CA MET A 245 5.64 16.55 -0.05
C MET A 245 6.37 15.90 -1.23
N VAL A 246 6.10 16.31 -2.47
CA VAL A 246 6.84 15.84 -3.65
C VAL A 246 8.32 16.21 -3.55
N ILE A 247 8.63 17.45 -3.19
CA ILE A 247 10.03 17.90 -3.00
C ILE A 247 10.70 17.09 -1.89
N PHE A 248 10.00 16.89 -0.78
CA PHE A 248 10.50 16.10 0.35
C PHE A 248 10.81 14.66 -0.06
N LEU A 249 9.88 13.96 -0.71
CA LEU A 249 10.08 12.58 -1.16
C LEU A 249 11.21 12.45 -2.17
N LYS A 250 11.38 13.42 -3.08
CA LYS A 250 12.52 13.47 -4.02
C LYS A 250 13.85 13.58 -3.28
N LYS A 251 13.95 14.47 -2.30
CA LYS A 251 15.16 14.61 -1.46
C LYS A 251 15.46 13.31 -0.70
N CYS A 252 14.45 12.62 -0.18
CA CYS A 252 14.64 11.33 0.46
C CYS A 252 15.23 10.29 -0.51
N VAL A 253 14.71 10.22 -1.74
CA VAL A 253 15.25 9.31 -2.77
C VAL A 253 16.69 9.68 -3.13
N GLU A 254 16.96 10.95 -3.40
CA GLU A 254 18.30 11.45 -3.71
C GLU A 254 19.32 11.13 -2.61
N HIS A 255 18.93 11.35 -1.34
CA HIS A 255 19.76 11.00 -0.20
C HIS A 255 20.07 9.50 -0.14
N MET A 256 19.08 8.64 -0.37
CA MET A 256 19.28 7.18 -0.37
C MET A 256 20.16 6.74 -1.55
N GLU A 257 20.03 7.37 -2.73
CA GLU A 257 20.87 7.07 -3.89
C GLU A 257 22.32 7.49 -3.70
N GLN A 258 22.58 8.52 -2.90
CA GLN A 258 23.92 9.03 -2.57
C GLN A 258 24.48 8.47 -1.26
N HIS A 259 23.72 7.63 -0.55
CA HIS A 259 24.12 7.11 0.76
C HIS A 259 25.42 6.29 0.65
N PRO A 260 26.40 6.45 1.58
CA PRO A 260 27.66 5.71 1.54
C PRO A 260 27.49 4.19 1.46
N ASP A 261 26.48 3.65 2.15
CA ASP A 261 26.15 2.24 2.17
C ASP A 261 25.12 1.82 1.10
N ARG A 262 24.98 2.62 0.02
CA ARG A 262 24.00 2.40 -1.04
C ARG A 262 24.00 0.96 -1.56
N ALA A 263 25.17 0.38 -1.74
CA ALA A 263 25.30 -0.99 -2.23
C ALA A 263 24.63 -2.02 -1.29
N THR A 264 24.70 -1.81 0.02
CA THR A 264 24.02 -2.65 1.03
C THR A 264 22.53 -2.35 1.12
N ILE A 265 22.15 -1.08 0.97
CA ILE A 265 20.77 -0.62 1.01
C ILE A 265 19.95 -1.19 -0.16
N ILE A 266 20.55 -1.33 -1.34
CA ILE A 266 19.87 -1.79 -2.56
C ILE A 266 19.84 -3.32 -2.65
N LYS A 267 20.87 -4.01 -2.17
CA LYS A 267 21.00 -5.46 -2.33
C LYS A 267 19.80 -6.20 -1.74
N PRO A 268 19.30 -7.22 -2.45
CA PRO A 268 18.38 -8.16 -1.85
C PRO A 268 19.06 -8.81 -0.64
N ARG A 269 18.29 -9.20 0.36
CA ARG A 269 18.82 -10.00 1.47
C ARG A 269 19.43 -11.26 0.89
N SER A 270 20.67 -11.57 1.26
CA SER A 270 21.19 -12.91 1.04
C SER A 270 20.32 -13.88 1.83
N SER A 271 19.92 -14.98 1.24
CA SER A 271 19.08 -16.04 1.79
C SER A 271 19.75 -16.84 2.92
N VAL A 272 20.58 -16.18 3.72
CA VAL A 272 21.22 -16.74 4.91
C VAL A 272 20.70 -16.01 6.13
N MET A 273 19.44 -16.28 6.46
CA MET A 273 19.03 -16.28 7.86
C MET A 273 19.18 -17.70 8.38
N PRO A 274 19.83 -17.90 9.53
CA PRO A 274 19.73 -19.17 10.22
C PRO A 274 18.26 -19.44 10.56
N PRO A 275 17.83 -20.70 10.58
CA PRO A 275 16.48 -21.08 10.92
C PRO A 275 16.26 -20.88 12.42
N ASP A 276 15.93 -19.68 12.82
CA ASP A 276 15.53 -19.40 14.20
C ASP A 276 14.24 -18.58 14.21
N THR A 277 13.24 -19.15 13.55
CA THR A 277 11.86 -18.85 13.83
C THR A 277 11.14 -20.18 13.92
N LYS A 278 10.86 -20.59 15.16
CA LYS A 278 9.76 -21.51 15.39
C LYS A 278 8.58 -20.99 14.60
N GLU A 279 8.16 -21.76 13.61
CA GLU A 279 6.88 -21.54 12.94
C GLU A 279 5.87 -21.30 14.06
N PRO A 280 5.09 -20.21 14.03
CA PRO A 280 3.93 -20.17 14.89
C PRO A 280 3.06 -21.32 14.41
N GLU A 281 2.91 -22.34 15.24
CA GLU A 281 1.90 -23.36 15.07
C GLU A 281 0.60 -22.66 14.73
N LEU A 282 0.13 -22.87 13.50
CA LEU A 282 -1.22 -22.56 13.08
C LEU A 282 -2.16 -23.43 13.92
N GLN A 283 -2.35 -23.04 15.18
CA GLN A 283 -3.43 -23.59 15.97
C GLN A 283 -4.74 -23.16 15.34
N GLN A 284 -5.34 -24.12 14.66
CA GLN A 284 -6.76 -24.13 14.35
C GLN A 284 -7.55 -23.89 15.64
N SER A 285 -7.98 -22.66 15.86
CA SER A 285 -9.08 -22.36 16.77
C SER A 285 -9.67 -20.99 16.43
N TRP A 286 -10.52 -20.97 15.43
CA TRP A 286 -11.45 -19.86 15.23
C TRP A 286 -12.86 -20.40 15.42
N SER A 287 -13.26 -20.55 16.68
CA SER A 287 -14.66 -20.54 17.10
C SER A 287 -14.95 -19.16 17.65
N ILE A 288 -16.04 -18.55 17.15
CA ILE A 288 -16.77 -17.34 17.51
C ILE A 288 -16.28 -16.07 16.80
#